data_5136e13c3ec83da3eac122431b319ff5
#
_entry.id   5136e13c3ec83da3eac122431b319ff5
#
_cell.length_a   1.000
_cell.length_b   1.000
_cell.length_c   1.000
_cell.angle_alpha   90.00
_cell.angle_beta   90.00
_cell.angle_gamma   90.00
#
_symmetry.space_group_name_H-M   'P 1'
#
loop_
_entity.id
_entity.type
_entity.pdbx_description
1 polymer ?
#
loop_
_entity_poly.entity_id
_entity_poly.type
_entity_poly.pdbx_seq_one_letter_code
_entity_poly.pdbx_strand_id
1 'polypeptide(L)'
;MSMAAKASTGPNTPQAVLTRGLWHENPVLVQTLGLCSALAVTNAVANSLAMGLATTFVLVCSSVIVSLMRKYIAHEVRITTYILIIATFLAVADLSLEAIVPEVHKSLGAYIALIVTNCVVLGRQEAFASRNTVGLSVLDALGNGVGFTIALLLMGIPREVLGNGTFLGVHVMPAGFDPWVVMMLPPGGFFMIGILLLGANWHDLRKISRAKAVAPAAAPATAPAREPEGALV
;
A
#
# COMPACT_ATOMS: atom_id res chain seq x y z
N MET A 1 17.85 -5.27 7.15
CA MET A 1 17.72 -4.26 6.10
C MET A 1 18.07 -4.85 4.74
N SER A 2 17.31 -5.81 4.21
CA SER A 2 17.61 -6.40 2.89
C SER A 2 16.40 -7.02 2.19
N MET A 3 15.19 -6.56 2.44
CA MET A 3 14.00 -7.01 1.69
C MET A 3 13.46 -6.00 0.67
N ALA A 4 13.91 -4.76 0.71
CA ALA A 4 13.44 -3.71 -0.21
C ALA A 4 14.09 -3.73 -1.61
N ALA A 5 15.11 -4.56 -1.85
CA ALA A 5 15.91 -4.52 -3.08
C ALA A 5 15.66 -5.66 -4.08
N LYS A 6 14.64 -6.50 -3.86
CA LYS A 6 14.26 -7.49 -4.87
C LYS A 6 13.14 -6.97 -5.77
N ALA A 7 13.40 -5.81 -6.43
CA ALA A 7 12.65 -5.37 -7.59
C ALA A 7 12.85 -6.43 -8.68
N SER A 8 11.86 -7.30 -8.81
CA SER A 8 11.90 -8.49 -9.61
C SER A 8 11.99 -8.18 -11.11
N THR A 9 13.05 -8.64 -11.69
CA THR A 9 13.19 -8.86 -13.14
C THR A 9 12.43 -10.14 -13.51
N GLY A 10 11.10 -10.06 -13.51
CA GLY A 10 10.24 -11.13 -14.06
C GLY A 10 9.59 -10.63 -15.36
N PRO A 11 9.12 -11.53 -16.23
CA PRO A 11 8.52 -11.16 -17.51
C PRO A 11 7.36 -10.19 -17.30
N ASN A 12 7.39 -9.05 -17.99
CA ASN A 12 6.34 -8.01 -17.96
C ASN A 12 5.06 -8.47 -18.67
N THR A 13 4.56 -9.65 -18.33
CA THR A 13 3.24 -10.08 -18.75
C THR A 13 2.18 -9.30 -17.96
N PRO A 14 1.13 -8.79 -18.62
CA PRO A 14 0.13 -7.93 -17.96
C PRO A 14 -0.52 -8.60 -16.75
N GLN A 15 -0.73 -9.90 -16.80
CA GLN A 15 -1.28 -10.67 -15.67
C GLN A 15 -0.32 -10.76 -14.48
N ALA A 16 0.98 -10.89 -14.74
CA ALA A 16 1.99 -10.94 -13.67
C ALA A 16 2.12 -9.59 -12.94
N VAL A 17 1.96 -8.48 -13.64
CA VAL A 17 2.01 -7.13 -13.04
C VAL A 17 0.82 -6.92 -12.11
N LEU A 18 -0.38 -7.34 -12.51
CA LEU A 18 -1.60 -7.21 -11.70
C LEU A 18 -1.53 -8.06 -10.42
N THR A 19 -1.18 -9.35 -10.55
CA THR A 19 -1.11 -10.26 -9.39
C THR A 19 0.02 -9.93 -8.43
N ARG A 20 1.07 -9.28 -8.91
CA ARG A 20 2.19 -8.80 -8.12
C ARG A 20 1.75 -7.75 -7.11
N GLY A 21 1.03 -6.70 -7.55
CA GLY A 21 0.52 -5.64 -6.69
C GLY A 21 -0.51 -6.15 -5.67
N LEU A 22 -1.28 -7.18 -6.04
CA LEU A 22 -2.33 -7.70 -5.18
C LEU A 22 -1.81 -8.47 -3.96
N TRP A 23 -0.80 -9.33 -4.13
CA TRP A 23 -0.35 -10.26 -3.09
C TRP A 23 1.15 -10.25 -2.83
N HIS A 24 1.97 -10.36 -3.90
CA HIS A 24 3.42 -10.52 -3.78
C HIS A 24 4.16 -9.24 -3.39
N GLU A 25 3.68 -8.10 -3.87
CA GLU A 25 4.25 -6.76 -3.61
C GLU A 25 3.19 -5.83 -3.02
N ASN A 26 2.31 -6.36 -2.14
CA ASN A 26 1.29 -5.55 -1.50
C ASN A 26 1.92 -4.32 -0.83
N PRO A 27 1.46 -3.09 -1.17
CA PRO A 27 2.12 -1.87 -0.73
C PRO A 27 2.15 -1.72 0.80
N VAL A 28 1.13 -2.19 1.50
CA VAL A 28 1.06 -2.06 2.97
C VAL A 28 1.76 -3.22 3.67
N LEU A 29 1.45 -4.47 3.27
CA LEU A 29 1.91 -5.66 3.99
C LEU A 29 3.36 -6.02 3.70
N VAL A 30 3.87 -5.73 2.51
CA VAL A 30 5.23 -6.09 2.09
C VAL A 30 6.15 -4.89 2.05
N GLN A 31 5.69 -3.77 1.48
CA GLN A 31 6.50 -2.57 1.31
C GLN A 31 6.37 -1.60 2.50
N THR A 32 5.40 -1.82 3.39
CA THR A 32 5.08 -0.95 4.54
C THR A 32 4.84 0.51 4.15
N LEU A 33 4.35 0.73 2.93
CA LEU A 33 4.00 2.05 2.40
C LEU A 33 2.53 2.38 2.71
N GLY A 34 2.23 3.67 2.87
CA GLY A 34 0.86 4.13 3.10
C GLY A 34 0.33 3.88 4.51
N LEU A 35 1.19 3.61 5.49
CA LEU A 35 0.80 3.39 6.87
C LEU A 35 0.12 4.62 7.50
N CYS A 36 0.52 5.82 7.11
CA CYS A 36 -0.05 7.07 7.65
C CYS A 36 -1.56 7.16 7.37
N SER A 37 -1.99 6.90 6.14
CA SER A 37 -3.40 6.87 5.78
C SER A 37 -4.11 5.64 6.34
N ALA A 38 -3.44 4.48 6.36
CA ALA A 38 -3.99 3.26 6.92
C ALA A 38 -4.30 3.39 8.43
N LEU A 39 -3.43 4.01 9.21
CA LEU A 39 -3.64 4.23 10.64
C LEU A 39 -4.76 5.25 10.92
N ALA A 40 -4.87 6.29 10.08
CA ALA A 40 -5.81 7.38 10.28
C ALA A 40 -7.26 6.98 9.95
N VAL A 41 -7.47 6.18 8.90
CA VAL A 41 -8.81 5.96 8.30
C VAL A 41 -9.45 4.63 8.69
N THR A 42 -8.68 3.66 9.18
CA THR A 42 -9.18 2.30 9.48
C THR A 42 -9.96 2.17 10.80
N ASN A 43 -10.50 3.26 11.32
CA ASN A 43 -11.41 3.26 12.48
C ASN A 43 -12.84 2.80 12.11
N ALA A 44 -13.24 2.92 10.83
CA ALA A 44 -14.50 2.43 10.30
C ALA A 44 -14.29 1.77 8.93
N VAL A 45 -15.01 0.67 8.68
CA VAL A 45 -14.90 -0.09 7.41
C VAL A 45 -15.40 0.75 6.23
N ALA A 46 -16.46 1.52 6.41
CA ALA A 46 -16.98 2.42 5.37
C ALA A 46 -15.93 3.46 4.93
N ASN A 47 -15.22 4.06 5.89
CA ASN A 47 -14.15 5.02 5.62
C ASN A 47 -12.95 4.35 4.92
N SER A 48 -12.60 3.15 5.36
CA SER A 48 -11.51 2.35 4.76
C SER A 48 -11.80 2.01 3.29
N LEU A 49 -13.05 1.64 2.99
CA LEU A 49 -13.48 1.33 1.63
C LEU A 49 -13.47 2.58 0.73
N ALA A 50 -14.06 3.68 1.21
CA ALA A 50 -14.13 4.93 0.46
C ALA A 50 -12.70 5.48 0.17
N MET A 51 -11.83 5.47 1.18
CA MET A 51 -10.43 5.90 1.03
C MET A 51 -9.66 5.01 0.06
N GLY A 52 -9.86 3.69 0.13
CA GLY A 52 -9.23 2.73 -0.76
C GLY A 52 -9.64 2.95 -2.22
N LEU A 53 -10.94 3.14 -2.48
CA LEU A 53 -11.47 3.42 -3.81
C LEU A 53 -10.98 4.77 -4.35
N ALA A 54 -11.04 5.84 -3.54
CA ALA A 54 -10.54 7.15 -3.92
C ALA A 54 -9.03 7.12 -4.25
N THR A 55 -8.23 6.45 -3.41
CA THR A 55 -6.80 6.29 -3.66
C THR A 55 -6.53 5.49 -4.94
N THR A 56 -7.29 4.44 -5.20
CA THR A 56 -7.16 3.63 -6.42
C THR A 56 -7.49 4.47 -7.66
N PHE A 57 -8.56 5.25 -7.62
CA PHE A 57 -8.95 6.16 -8.70
C PHE A 57 -7.84 7.19 -9.00
N VAL A 58 -7.38 7.89 -7.96
CA VAL A 58 -6.31 8.89 -8.10
C VAL A 58 -5.02 8.24 -8.61
N LEU A 59 -4.67 7.04 -8.12
CA LEU A 59 -3.48 6.31 -8.54
C LEU A 59 -3.53 5.94 -10.03
N VAL A 60 -4.67 5.46 -10.52
CA VAL A 60 -4.84 5.08 -11.94
C VAL A 60 -4.77 6.32 -12.83
N CYS A 61 -5.55 7.37 -12.53
CA CYS A 61 -5.58 8.59 -13.32
C CYS A 61 -4.21 9.29 -13.38
N SER A 62 -3.56 9.42 -12.23
CA SER A 62 -2.22 10.03 -12.17
C SER A 62 -1.15 9.21 -12.87
N SER A 63 -1.22 7.86 -12.80
CA SER A 63 -0.29 6.97 -13.50
C SER A 63 -0.38 7.09 -15.02
N VAL A 64 -1.57 7.29 -15.56
CA VAL A 64 -1.77 7.53 -17.00
C VAL A 64 -1.04 8.80 -17.42
N ILE A 65 -1.27 9.92 -16.72
CA ILE A 65 -0.66 11.21 -17.09
C ILE A 65 0.85 11.19 -16.88
N VAL A 66 1.33 10.67 -15.77
CA VAL A 66 2.77 10.57 -15.48
C VAL A 66 3.48 9.73 -16.55
N SER A 67 2.90 8.59 -16.93
CA SER A 67 3.46 7.73 -17.97
C SER A 67 3.45 8.40 -19.36
N LEU A 68 2.45 9.23 -19.65
CA LEU A 68 2.36 9.99 -20.89
C LEU A 68 3.40 11.12 -20.93
N MET A 69 3.54 11.85 -19.83
CA MET A 69 4.44 13.00 -19.72
C MET A 69 5.89 12.64 -19.36
N ARG A 70 6.23 11.37 -19.17
CA ARG A 70 7.56 10.91 -18.68
C ARG A 70 8.75 11.46 -19.48
N LYS A 71 8.57 11.79 -20.76
CA LYS A 71 9.63 12.32 -21.63
C LYS A 71 9.86 13.83 -21.45
N TYR A 72 8.87 14.54 -20.91
CA TYR A 72 8.91 16.01 -20.78
C TYR A 72 9.32 16.46 -19.38
N ILE A 73 9.18 15.59 -18.37
CA ILE A 73 9.46 15.94 -16.98
C ILE A 73 10.96 15.81 -16.73
N ALA A 74 11.61 16.95 -16.42
CA ALA A 74 13.01 16.98 -16.04
C ALA A 74 13.22 16.29 -14.69
N HIS A 75 14.38 15.67 -14.48
CA HIS A 75 14.69 14.90 -13.27
C HIS A 75 14.61 15.74 -12.00
N GLU A 76 15.01 17.00 -12.07
CA GLU A 76 15.05 17.96 -10.97
C GLU A 76 13.67 18.26 -10.35
N VAL A 77 12.63 18.37 -11.19
CA VAL A 77 11.27 18.80 -10.79
C VAL A 77 10.26 17.65 -10.74
N ARG A 78 10.71 16.42 -10.86
CA ARG A 78 9.85 15.25 -11.05
C ARG A 78 8.85 15.05 -9.90
N ILE A 79 9.32 15.06 -8.65
CA ILE A 79 8.48 14.82 -7.46
C ILE A 79 7.42 15.92 -7.31
N THR A 80 7.80 17.19 -7.51
CA THR A 80 6.88 18.33 -7.43
C THR A 80 5.78 18.23 -8.49
N THR A 81 6.14 17.83 -9.71
CA THR A 81 5.18 17.63 -10.80
C THR A 81 4.19 16.51 -10.48
N TYR A 82 4.66 15.40 -9.88
CA TYR A 82 3.77 14.30 -9.49
C TYR A 82 2.78 14.74 -8.41
N ILE A 83 3.22 15.47 -7.40
CA ILE A 83 2.34 15.99 -6.34
C ILE A 83 1.26 16.90 -6.95
N LEU A 84 1.60 17.76 -7.90
CA LEU A 84 0.64 18.63 -8.57
C LEU A 84 -0.41 17.84 -9.36
N ILE A 85 0.03 16.84 -10.12
CA ILE A 85 -0.88 15.96 -10.88
C ILE A 85 -1.81 15.20 -9.93
N ILE A 86 -1.28 14.62 -8.86
CA ILE A 86 -2.05 13.88 -7.85
C ILE A 86 -3.08 14.80 -7.20
N ALA A 87 -2.68 16.03 -6.81
CA ALA A 87 -3.56 17.00 -6.18
C ALA A 87 -4.73 17.40 -7.09
N THR A 88 -4.50 17.53 -8.39
CA THR A 88 -5.56 17.83 -9.37
C THR A 88 -6.60 16.71 -9.43
N PHE A 89 -6.17 15.45 -9.51
CA PHE A 89 -7.11 14.32 -9.52
C PHE A 89 -7.77 14.11 -8.16
N LEU A 90 -7.06 14.44 -7.08
CA LEU A 90 -7.67 14.40 -5.77
C LEU A 90 -8.83 15.38 -5.66
N ALA A 91 -8.71 16.60 -6.16
CA ALA A 91 -9.81 17.58 -6.14
C ALA A 91 -11.04 17.05 -6.90
N VAL A 92 -10.84 16.35 -8.03
CA VAL A 92 -11.92 15.70 -8.77
C VAL A 92 -12.54 14.56 -7.95
N ALA A 93 -11.73 13.74 -7.30
CA ALA A 93 -12.21 12.64 -6.47
C ALA A 93 -12.98 13.13 -5.24
N ASP A 94 -12.52 14.22 -4.62
CA ASP A 94 -13.15 14.85 -3.45
C ASP A 94 -14.54 15.38 -3.77
N LEU A 95 -14.66 16.18 -4.84
CA LEU A 95 -15.96 16.67 -5.32
C LEU A 95 -16.90 15.53 -5.72
N SER A 96 -16.38 14.46 -6.32
CA SER A 96 -17.17 13.28 -6.67
C SER A 96 -17.69 12.56 -5.43
N LEU A 97 -16.86 12.43 -4.40
CA LEU A 97 -17.22 11.77 -3.14
C LEU A 97 -18.26 12.60 -2.37
N GLU A 98 -18.13 13.92 -2.37
CA GLU A 98 -19.10 14.85 -1.77
C GLU A 98 -20.49 14.72 -2.43
N ALA A 99 -20.50 14.58 -3.77
CA ALA A 99 -21.75 14.44 -4.52
C ALA A 99 -22.45 13.09 -4.33
N ILE A 100 -21.70 11.98 -4.16
CA ILE A 100 -22.24 10.61 -4.11
C ILE A 100 -22.59 10.20 -2.68
N VAL A 101 -21.70 10.47 -1.72
CA VAL A 101 -21.85 10.00 -0.33
C VAL A 101 -21.44 11.09 0.66
N PRO A 102 -22.29 12.12 0.89
CA PRO A 102 -21.93 13.26 1.73
C PRO A 102 -21.65 12.91 3.20
N GLU A 103 -22.26 11.86 3.73
CA GLU A 103 -22.02 11.38 5.10
C GLU A 103 -20.60 10.85 5.29
N VAL A 104 -20.10 10.08 4.32
CA VAL A 104 -18.74 9.55 4.34
C VAL A 104 -17.74 10.68 4.09
N HIS A 105 -18.05 11.63 3.22
CA HIS A 105 -17.22 12.80 2.96
C HIS A 105 -17.01 13.62 4.24
N LYS A 106 -18.04 13.86 5.05
CA LYS A 106 -17.91 14.59 6.33
C LYS A 106 -16.98 13.87 7.31
N SER A 107 -17.00 12.55 7.36
CA SER A 107 -16.13 11.77 8.24
C SER A 107 -14.70 11.65 7.70
N LEU A 108 -14.50 11.68 6.36
CA LEU A 108 -13.20 11.59 5.71
C LEU A 108 -12.54 12.94 5.45
N GLY A 109 -13.26 14.07 5.51
CA GLY A 109 -12.84 15.37 4.97
C GLY A 109 -11.40 15.78 5.30
N ALA A 110 -10.98 15.60 6.57
CA ALA A 110 -9.60 15.90 6.98
C ALA A 110 -8.58 14.87 6.45
N TYR A 111 -9.00 13.64 6.16
CA TYR A 111 -8.10 12.54 5.77
C TYR A 111 -7.93 12.43 4.26
N ILE A 112 -8.81 13.03 3.46
CA ILE A 112 -8.72 13.04 1.99
C ILE A 112 -7.40 13.68 1.54
N ALA A 113 -6.98 14.74 2.20
CA ALA A 113 -5.70 15.40 1.93
C ALA A 113 -4.48 14.47 2.07
N LEU A 114 -4.58 13.40 2.88
CA LEU A 114 -3.51 12.41 3.01
C LEU A 114 -3.28 11.57 1.75
N ILE A 115 -4.21 11.58 0.79
CA ILE A 115 -4.04 10.88 -0.49
C ILE A 115 -2.92 11.54 -1.32
N VAL A 116 -2.79 12.88 -1.28
CA VAL A 116 -1.74 13.60 -2.03
C VAL A 116 -0.35 13.20 -1.56
N THR A 117 -0.18 13.07 -0.24
CA THR A 117 1.10 12.72 0.39
C THR A 117 1.27 11.21 0.59
N ASN A 118 0.35 10.41 0.05
CA ASN A 118 0.38 8.97 0.23
C ASN A 118 1.60 8.35 -0.43
N CYS A 119 2.43 7.71 0.39
CA CYS A 119 3.68 7.06 -0.06
C CYS A 119 3.44 5.97 -1.11
N VAL A 120 2.26 5.32 -1.12
CA VAL A 120 1.91 4.32 -2.14
C VAL A 120 1.77 5.00 -3.50
N VAL A 121 1.03 6.11 -3.55
CA VAL A 121 0.77 6.84 -4.80
C VAL A 121 2.08 7.41 -5.35
N LEU A 122 2.82 8.18 -4.56
CA LEU A 122 4.10 8.76 -4.97
C LEU A 122 5.15 7.69 -5.31
N GLY A 123 5.23 6.65 -4.51
CA GLY A 123 6.20 5.57 -4.72
C GLY A 123 5.97 4.82 -6.02
N ARG A 124 4.70 4.55 -6.40
CA ARG A 124 4.39 3.86 -7.68
C ARG A 124 4.56 4.78 -8.89
N GLN A 125 4.30 6.10 -8.75
CA GLN A 125 4.58 7.07 -9.82
C GLN A 125 6.06 7.09 -10.16
N GLU A 126 6.94 7.15 -9.16
CA GLU A 126 8.39 7.21 -9.39
C GLU A 126 8.97 5.85 -9.77
N ALA A 127 8.57 4.76 -9.09
CA ALA A 127 9.16 3.45 -9.30
C ALA A 127 8.73 2.78 -10.62
N PHE A 128 7.48 2.98 -11.04
CA PHE A 128 6.89 2.24 -12.14
C PHE A 128 6.35 3.11 -13.27
N ALA A 129 5.46 4.08 -12.99
CA ALA A 129 4.78 4.86 -14.03
C ALA A 129 5.75 5.72 -14.86
N SER A 130 6.78 6.27 -14.22
CA SER A 130 7.80 7.09 -14.89
C SER A 130 8.68 6.30 -15.88
N ARG A 131 8.73 4.99 -15.76
CA ARG A 131 9.64 4.13 -16.54
C ARG A 131 8.94 3.23 -17.55
N ASN A 132 7.66 2.94 -17.35
CA ASN A 132 6.91 1.99 -18.16
C ASN A 132 5.88 2.66 -19.07
N THR A 133 5.30 1.86 -19.98
CA THR A 133 4.24 2.29 -20.90
C THR A 133 2.92 2.47 -20.15
N VAL A 134 2.03 3.30 -20.70
CA VAL A 134 0.72 3.64 -20.10
C VAL A 134 -0.09 2.40 -19.74
N GLY A 135 -0.17 1.41 -20.63
CA GLY A 135 -0.96 0.19 -20.38
C GLY A 135 -0.47 -0.62 -19.18
N LEU A 136 0.85 -0.80 -19.05
CA LEU A 136 1.44 -1.49 -17.90
C LEU A 136 1.29 -0.68 -16.61
N SER A 137 1.39 0.65 -16.70
CA SER A 137 1.23 1.55 -15.55
C SER A 137 -0.19 1.53 -14.99
N VAL A 138 -1.20 1.42 -15.84
CA VAL A 138 -2.61 1.27 -15.41
C VAL A 138 -2.83 -0.07 -14.71
N LEU A 139 -2.31 -1.17 -15.26
CA LEU A 139 -2.43 -2.49 -14.63
C LEU A 139 -1.72 -2.56 -13.27
N ASP A 140 -0.55 -1.95 -13.16
CA ASP A 140 0.18 -1.83 -11.91
C ASP A 140 -0.58 -0.97 -10.88
N ALA A 141 -1.12 0.17 -11.31
CA ALA A 141 -1.92 1.06 -10.48
C ALA A 141 -3.18 0.36 -9.95
N LEU A 142 -3.89 -0.40 -10.80
CA LEU A 142 -5.04 -1.19 -10.38
C LEU A 142 -4.65 -2.29 -9.38
N GLY A 143 -3.59 -3.05 -9.66
CA GLY A 143 -3.11 -4.11 -8.77
C GLY A 143 -2.73 -3.59 -7.38
N ASN A 144 -1.96 -2.50 -7.33
CA ASN A 144 -1.53 -1.88 -6.07
C ASN A 144 -2.69 -1.15 -5.36
N GLY A 145 -3.60 -0.50 -6.09
CA GLY A 145 -4.77 0.16 -5.52
C GLY A 145 -5.73 -0.83 -4.87
N VAL A 146 -6.04 -1.94 -5.54
CA VAL A 146 -6.85 -3.01 -4.96
C VAL A 146 -6.13 -3.67 -3.78
N GLY A 147 -4.83 -3.93 -3.89
CA GLY A 147 -4.01 -4.45 -2.80
C GLY A 147 -4.01 -3.54 -1.57
N PHE A 148 -3.94 -2.23 -1.78
CA PHE A 148 -4.05 -1.21 -0.73
C PHE A 148 -5.44 -1.22 -0.07
N THR A 149 -6.51 -1.29 -0.87
CA THR A 149 -7.89 -1.35 -0.36
C THR A 149 -8.12 -2.59 0.49
N ILE A 150 -7.64 -3.76 0.05
CA ILE A 150 -7.73 -5.00 0.82
C ILE A 150 -6.97 -4.89 2.15
N ALA A 151 -5.79 -4.29 2.15
CA ALA A 151 -5.02 -4.08 3.38
C ALA A 151 -5.74 -3.14 4.36
N LEU A 152 -6.36 -2.05 3.86
CA LEU A 152 -7.19 -1.16 4.68
C LEU A 152 -8.39 -1.89 5.30
N LEU A 153 -9.09 -2.72 4.53
CA LEU A 153 -10.22 -3.51 5.02
C LEU A 153 -9.78 -4.54 6.05
N LEU A 154 -8.67 -5.22 5.80
CA LEU A 154 -8.10 -6.21 6.74
C LEU A 154 -7.72 -5.60 8.09
N MET A 155 -7.33 -4.31 8.10
CA MET A 155 -7.07 -3.55 9.33
C MET A 155 -8.35 -2.95 9.93
N GLY A 156 -9.27 -2.47 9.08
CA GLY A 156 -10.48 -1.78 9.51
C GLY A 156 -11.50 -2.70 10.17
N ILE A 157 -11.70 -3.90 9.63
CA ILE A 157 -12.68 -4.86 10.15
C ILE A 157 -12.44 -5.20 11.62
N PRO A 158 -11.24 -5.66 12.04
CA PRO A 158 -11.01 -5.96 13.45
C PRO A 158 -11.08 -4.71 14.35
N ARG A 159 -10.64 -3.54 13.84
CA ARG A 159 -10.68 -2.30 14.61
C ARG A 159 -12.10 -1.81 14.86
N GLU A 160 -12.98 -1.89 13.87
CA GLU A 160 -14.39 -1.50 14.03
C GLU A 160 -15.14 -2.48 14.95
N VAL A 161 -14.91 -3.78 14.78
CA VAL A 161 -15.57 -4.81 15.61
C VAL A 161 -15.12 -4.72 17.07
N LEU A 162 -13.83 -4.55 17.35
CA LEU A 162 -13.30 -4.46 18.71
C LEU A 162 -13.48 -3.08 19.34
N GLY A 163 -13.48 -2.01 18.54
CA GLY A 163 -13.59 -0.63 19.00
C GLY A 163 -15.03 -0.19 19.25
N ASN A 164 -15.94 -0.47 18.33
CA ASN A 164 -17.35 -0.03 18.40
C ASN A 164 -18.35 -1.18 18.60
N GLY A 165 -17.92 -2.45 18.39
CA GLY A 165 -18.87 -3.56 18.36
C GLY A 165 -19.84 -3.51 17.17
N THR A 166 -19.56 -2.66 16.16
CA THR A 166 -20.35 -2.49 14.96
C THR A 166 -19.61 -3.02 13.75
N PHE A 167 -20.33 -3.46 12.74
CA PHE A 167 -19.81 -3.79 11.42
C PHE A 167 -20.66 -3.07 10.37
N LEU A 168 -20.06 -2.15 9.60
CA LEU A 168 -20.77 -1.28 8.64
C LEU A 168 -21.97 -0.52 9.28
N GLY A 169 -21.86 -0.09 10.54
CA GLY A 169 -22.92 0.62 11.25
C GLY A 169 -24.01 -0.26 11.86
N VAL A 170 -23.95 -1.58 11.68
CA VAL A 170 -24.87 -2.53 12.32
C VAL A 170 -24.24 -3.08 13.58
N HIS A 171 -24.96 -3.03 14.73
CA HIS A 171 -24.51 -3.62 15.98
C HIS A 171 -24.42 -5.16 15.87
N VAL A 172 -23.21 -5.70 15.94
CA VAL A 172 -22.95 -7.15 15.88
C VAL A 172 -22.75 -7.75 17.26
N MET A 173 -22.31 -6.94 18.25
CA MET A 173 -22.09 -7.40 19.62
C MET A 173 -23.33 -7.20 20.48
N PRO A 174 -23.59 -8.12 21.44
CA PRO A 174 -24.70 -7.98 22.41
C PRO A 174 -24.48 -6.78 23.34
N ALA A 175 -25.56 -6.22 23.88
CA ALA A 175 -25.67 -4.96 24.64
C ALA A 175 -24.83 -4.87 25.95
N GLY A 176 -23.91 -5.76 26.20
CA GLY A 176 -23.03 -5.78 27.37
C GLY A 176 -21.54 -5.68 27.08
N PHE A 177 -21.17 -5.36 25.84
CA PHE A 177 -19.75 -5.24 25.45
C PHE A 177 -19.26 -3.81 25.67
N ASP A 178 -18.29 -3.63 26.56
CA ASP A 178 -17.59 -2.35 26.74
C ASP A 178 -16.64 -2.12 25.58
N PRO A 179 -16.84 -1.04 24.76
CA PRO A 179 -15.99 -0.77 23.61
C PRO A 179 -14.56 -0.47 24.04
N TRP A 180 -13.60 -1.11 23.41
CA TRP A 180 -12.17 -0.84 23.62
C TRP A 180 -11.76 0.46 22.93
N VAL A 181 -11.93 1.58 23.62
CA VAL A 181 -11.60 2.92 23.10
C VAL A 181 -10.14 3.01 22.62
N VAL A 182 -9.22 2.26 23.22
CA VAL A 182 -7.81 2.19 22.81
C VAL A 182 -7.65 1.70 21.35
N MET A 183 -8.58 0.84 20.87
CA MET A 183 -8.54 0.32 19.51
C MET A 183 -8.91 1.39 18.46
N MET A 184 -9.72 2.38 18.83
CA MET A 184 -10.07 3.50 17.94
C MET A 184 -8.96 4.53 17.84
N LEU A 185 -8.11 4.66 18.86
CA LEU A 185 -6.99 5.58 18.87
C LEU A 185 -5.83 5.07 18.00
N PRO A 186 -4.88 5.93 17.60
CA PRO A 186 -3.70 5.55 16.82
C PRO A 186 -2.90 4.37 17.38
N PRO A 187 -2.71 4.20 18.69
CA PRO A 187 -2.02 3.02 19.25
C PRO A 187 -2.65 1.68 18.85
N GLY A 188 -3.99 1.60 18.79
CA GLY A 188 -4.69 0.40 18.32
C GLY A 188 -4.39 0.06 16.86
N GLY A 189 -4.19 1.07 16.01
CA GLY A 189 -3.76 0.88 14.63
C GLY A 189 -2.37 0.26 14.52
N PHE A 190 -1.41 0.75 15.31
CA PHE A 190 -0.06 0.18 15.37
C PHE A 190 -0.05 -1.26 15.87
N PHE A 191 -0.87 -1.57 16.87
CA PHE A 191 -1.02 -2.92 17.38
C PHE A 191 -1.57 -3.88 16.31
N MET A 192 -2.62 -3.45 15.60
CA MET A 192 -3.22 -4.25 14.51
C MET A 192 -2.26 -4.49 13.35
N ILE A 193 -1.51 -3.45 12.94
CA ILE A 193 -0.53 -3.61 11.86
C ILE A 193 0.61 -4.54 12.29
N GLY A 194 1.04 -4.46 13.56
CA GLY A 194 2.04 -5.38 14.12
C GLY A 194 1.57 -6.84 14.06
N ILE A 195 0.33 -7.12 14.43
CA ILE A 195 -0.26 -8.46 14.34
C ILE A 195 -0.35 -8.93 12.88
N LEU A 196 -0.79 -8.08 11.96
CA LEU A 196 -0.90 -8.42 10.55
C LEU A 196 0.46 -8.72 9.91
N LEU A 197 1.48 -7.90 10.19
CA LEU A 197 2.84 -8.13 9.72
C LEU A 197 3.46 -9.38 10.34
N LEU A 198 3.19 -9.66 11.60
CA LEU A 198 3.61 -10.90 12.25
C LEU A 198 2.98 -12.12 11.58
N GLY A 199 1.68 -12.06 11.28
CA GLY A 199 0.95 -13.13 10.59
C GLY A 199 1.46 -13.35 9.16
N ALA A 200 1.66 -12.28 8.40
CA ALA A 200 2.19 -12.33 7.03
C ALA A 200 3.61 -12.90 7.02
N ASN A 201 4.48 -12.42 7.91
CA ASN A 201 5.86 -12.89 8.00
C ASN A 201 5.94 -14.34 8.50
N TRP A 202 5.09 -14.75 9.44
CA TRP A 202 5.02 -16.15 9.88
C TRP A 202 4.62 -17.10 8.75
N HIS A 203 3.67 -16.69 7.92
CA HIS A 203 3.25 -17.47 6.75
C HIS A 203 4.40 -17.63 5.74
N ASP A 204 5.18 -16.56 5.50
CA ASP A 204 6.32 -16.60 4.60
C ASP A 204 7.49 -17.41 5.18
N LEU A 205 7.75 -17.28 6.48
CA LEU A 205 8.76 -18.10 7.17
C LEU A 205 8.42 -19.58 7.11
N ARG A 206 7.14 -19.96 7.26
CA ARG A 206 6.70 -21.34 7.11
C ARG A 206 6.88 -21.87 5.68
N LYS A 207 6.69 -21.03 4.66
CA LYS A 207 6.99 -21.41 3.26
C LYS A 207 8.49 -21.63 3.04
N ILE A 208 9.32 -20.72 3.57
CA ILE A 208 10.78 -20.81 3.45
C ILE A 208 11.33 -22.02 4.21
N SER A 209 10.82 -22.31 5.41
CA SER A 209 11.24 -23.48 6.18
C SER A 209 10.82 -24.79 5.50
N ARG A 210 9.64 -24.83 4.88
CA ARG A 210 9.22 -25.98 4.06
C ARG A 210 10.05 -26.12 2.79
N ALA A 211 10.40 -25.03 2.11
CA ALA A 211 11.28 -25.03 0.95
C ALA A 211 12.71 -25.48 1.31
N LYS A 212 13.24 -25.06 2.48
CA LYS A 212 14.53 -25.55 3.00
C LYS A 212 14.51 -27.02 3.42
N ALA A 213 13.37 -27.51 3.91
CA ALA A 213 13.23 -28.92 4.27
C ALA A 213 13.14 -29.84 3.05
N VAL A 214 12.78 -29.31 1.88
CA VAL A 214 12.66 -30.06 0.61
C VAL A 214 13.94 -29.96 -0.25
N ALA A 215 14.82 -28.98 0.01
CA ALA A 215 16.09 -28.85 -0.69
C ALA A 215 17.15 -29.70 0.04
N PRO A 216 17.69 -30.80 -0.57
CA PRO A 216 18.82 -31.50 0.01
C PRO A 216 20.03 -30.56 0.03
N ALA A 217 20.83 -30.67 1.09
CA ALA A 217 21.99 -29.87 1.38
C ALA A 217 22.92 -29.72 0.15
N ALA A 218 22.83 -28.59 -0.53
CA ALA A 218 23.85 -28.18 -1.47
C ALA A 218 24.92 -27.42 -0.69
N ALA A 219 26.17 -27.85 -0.86
CA ALA A 219 27.37 -27.45 -0.16
C ALA A 219 27.60 -25.96 0.07
N PRO A 220 28.35 -25.57 1.11
CA PRO A 220 28.64 -24.16 1.39
C PRO A 220 29.46 -23.56 0.27
N ALA A 221 28.91 -22.61 -0.44
CA ALA A 221 29.64 -21.79 -1.40
C ALA A 221 30.68 -20.95 -0.66
N THR A 222 31.94 -21.22 -1.01
CA THR A 222 33.15 -20.48 -0.71
C THR A 222 32.95 -19.01 -0.43
N ALA A 223 33.58 -18.58 0.68
CA ALA A 223 33.75 -17.19 1.07
C ALA A 223 34.33 -16.34 -0.09
N PRO A 224 33.88 -15.09 -0.29
CA PRO A 224 34.53 -14.20 -1.23
C PRO A 224 35.91 -13.86 -0.70
N ALA A 225 36.91 -14.06 -1.57
CA ALA A 225 38.33 -13.73 -1.33
C ALA A 225 38.46 -12.26 -0.91
N ARG A 226 39.13 -12.00 0.18
CA ARG A 226 39.68 -10.68 0.54
C ARG A 226 40.54 -10.18 -0.62
N GLU A 227 40.14 -9.07 -1.20
CA GLU A 227 41.08 -8.27 -2.00
C GLU A 227 42.19 -7.73 -1.06
N PRO A 228 43.46 -7.79 -1.48
CA PRO A 228 44.53 -7.24 -0.68
C PRO A 228 44.52 -5.70 -0.79
N GLU A 229 44.38 -5.07 0.34
CA GLU A 229 44.71 -3.67 0.58
C GLU A 229 46.23 -3.48 0.37
N GLY A 230 46.58 -2.58 -0.54
CA GLY A 230 47.91 -2.04 -0.59
C GLY A 230 48.57 -1.99 -1.96
N ALA A 231 48.49 -0.83 -2.59
CA ALA A 231 49.65 -0.22 -3.29
C ALA A 231 49.32 1.28 -3.54
N LEU A 232 49.84 2.12 -2.68
CA LEU A 232 50.25 3.50 -2.95
C LEU A 232 51.13 3.58 -4.20
N VAL A 233 50.84 4.39 -5.19
CA VAL A 233 51.68 5.48 -5.75
C VAL A 233 50.74 6.46 -6.46
#